data_e2da9e23ab29999866d537baee0e75ab
#
_entry.id   e2da9e23ab29999866d537baee0e75ab
#
_cell.length_a   1.000
_cell.length_b   1.000
_cell.length_c   1.000
_cell.angle_alpha   90.00
_cell.angle_beta   90.00
_cell.angle_gamma   90.00
#
_symmetry.space_group_name_H-M   'P 1'
#
loop_
_entity.id
_entity.type
_entity.pdbx_description
1 polymer ?
#
loop_
_entity_poly.entity_id
_entity_poly.type
_entity_poly.pdbx_seq_one_letter_code
_entity_poly.pdbx_strand_id
1 'polypeptide(L)'
;MIKKAETNDLEILAKLAVMMWQNHSVSELINEFSEIMANGKSQFFLKYENDIPIGFAQCQLRYDYVEGTSTSPVGYLEGIFVQEGYRNKGYAKELLAKCEAWAKENGCHEFASDCEID
;
A
#
# COMPACT_ATOMS: atom_id res chain seq x y z
N MET A 1 -1.17 -8.07 -13.15
CA MET A 1 -0.69 -8.91 -12.03
C MET A 1 -0.37 -8.05 -10.81
N ILE A 2 -0.80 -8.49 -9.64
CA ILE A 2 -0.46 -7.84 -8.36
C ILE A 2 0.34 -8.82 -7.52
N LYS A 3 1.44 -8.37 -6.95
CA LYS A 3 2.26 -9.21 -6.06
C LYS A 3 2.51 -8.51 -4.73
N LYS A 4 2.73 -9.31 -3.69
CA LYS A 4 3.23 -8.79 -2.42
C LYS A 4 4.69 -8.38 -2.63
N ALA A 5 5.01 -7.14 -2.25
CA ALA A 5 6.38 -6.64 -2.40
C ALA A 5 7.29 -7.22 -1.33
N GLU A 6 8.53 -7.43 -1.70
CA GLU A 6 9.58 -7.97 -0.83
C GLU A 6 10.72 -6.96 -0.72
N THR A 7 11.73 -7.26 0.08
CA THR A 7 12.85 -6.33 0.29
C THR A 7 13.60 -6.01 -0.99
N ASN A 8 13.68 -6.94 -1.93
CA ASN A 8 14.33 -6.66 -3.22
C ASN A 8 13.48 -5.77 -4.14
N ASP A 9 12.26 -5.45 -3.74
CA ASP A 9 11.37 -4.54 -4.48
C ASP A 9 11.42 -3.11 -3.95
N LEU A 10 12.21 -2.83 -2.93
CA LEU A 10 12.25 -1.52 -2.26
C LEU A 10 12.52 -0.35 -3.21
N GLU A 11 13.45 -0.51 -4.14
CA GLU A 11 13.76 0.55 -5.09
C GLU A 11 12.57 0.84 -6.01
N ILE A 12 11.91 -0.20 -6.48
CA ILE A 12 10.71 -0.07 -7.34
C ILE A 12 9.59 0.65 -6.59
N LEU A 13 9.33 0.23 -5.34
CA LEU A 13 8.33 0.86 -4.49
C LEU A 13 8.63 2.34 -4.26
N ALA A 14 9.88 2.65 -3.93
CA ALA A 14 10.28 4.03 -3.63
C ALA A 14 10.16 4.92 -4.87
N LYS A 15 10.52 4.41 -6.04
CA LYS A 15 10.40 5.16 -7.29
C LYS A 15 8.94 5.47 -7.63
N LEU A 16 8.03 4.54 -7.39
CA LEU A 16 6.60 4.78 -7.56
C LEU A 16 6.08 5.75 -6.51
N ALA A 17 6.46 5.54 -5.26
CA ALA A 17 5.97 6.34 -4.13
C ALA A 17 6.40 7.80 -4.23
N VAL A 18 7.59 8.09 -4.72
CA VAL A 18 8.08 9.47 -4.85
C VAL A 18 7.26 10.26 -5.88
N MET A 19 6.61 9.59 -6.81
CA MET A 19 5.70 10.25 -7.76
C MET A 19 4.47 10.81 -7.05
N MET A 20 4.04 10.18 -5.96
CA MET A 20 2.90 10.61 -5.15
C MET A 20 3.36 11.52 -4.00
N TRP A 21 4.41 11.13 -3.31
CA TRP A 21 4.96 11.87 -2.17
C TRP A 21 6.22 12.63 -2.60
N GLN A 22 6.01 13.72 -3.32
CA GLN A 22 7.06 14.47 -4.00
C GLN A 22 8.04 15.21 -3.09
N ASN A 23 7.73 15.32 -1.80
CA ASN A 23 8.62 15.94 -0.81
C ASN A 23 9.67 14.99 -0.27
N HIS A 24 9.67 13.74 -0.71
CA HIS A 24 10.61 12.71 -0.28
C HIS A 24 11.55 12.33 -1.43
N SER A 25 12.73 11.84 -1.08
CA SER A 25 13.66 11.28 -2.07
C SER A 25 13.50 9.76 -2.12
N VAL A 26 13.99 9.15 -3.20
CA VAL A 26 13.96 7.69 -3.34
C VAL A 26 14.73 7.04 -2.19
N SER A 27 15.91 7.55 -1.83
CA SER A 27 16.72 6.95 -0.76
C SER A 27 16.05 7.05 0.61
N GLU A 28 15.37 8.17 0.89
CA GLU A 28 14.60 8.31 2.13
C GLU A 28 13.49 7.27 2.19
N LEU A 29 12.75 7.08 1.10
CA LEU A 29 11.64 6.13 1.05
C LEU A 29 12.13 4.69 1.13
N ILE A 30 13.28 4.36 0.53
CA ILE A 30 13.87 3.03 0.66
C ILE A 30 14.14 2.72 2.14
N ASN A 31 14.74 3.65 2.86
CA ASN A 31 15.05 3.47 4.29
C ASN A 31 13.77 3.33 5.12
N GLU A 32 12.80 4.20 4.89
CA GLU A 32 11.54 4.18 5.59
C GLU A 32 10.77 2.88 5.34
N PHE A 33 10.65 2.48 4.09
CA PHE A 33 9.92 1.26 3.71
C PHE A 33 10.62 0.01 4.23
N SER A 34 11.95 0.02 4.26
CA SER A 34 12.72 -1.10 4.82
C SER A 34 12.37 -1.31 6.29
N GLU A 35 12.31 -0.23 7.07
CA GLU A 35 11.93 -0.29 8.48
C GLU A 35 10.48 -0.76 8.66
N ILE A 36 9.58 -0.27 7.82
CA ILE A 36 8.17 -0.65 7.85
C ILE A 36 8.01 -2.15 7.55
N MET A 37 8.71 -2.66 6.54
CA MET A 37 8.68 -4.08 6.23
C MET A 37 9.21 -4.94 7.38
N ALA A 38 10.21 -4.44 8.09
CA ALA A 38 10.83 -5.18 9.19
C ALA A 38 9.91 -5.32 10.40
N ASN A 39 8.93 -4.43 10.58
CA ASN A 39 8.06 -4.48 11.76
C ASN A 39 6.96 -5.55 11.66
N GLY A 40 6.72 -6.11 10.49
CA GLY A 40 5.79 -7.21 10.30
C GLY A 40 4.30 -6.86 10.39
N LYS A 41 3.97 -5.58 10.51
CA LYS A 41 2.58 -5.11 10.66
C LYS A 41 2.04 -4.42 9.42
N SER A 42 2.80 -4.45 8.35
CA SER A 42 2.47 -3.74 7.11
C SER A 42 2.67 -4.63 5.90
N GLN A 43 2.01 -4.29 4.83
CA GLN A 43 2.17 -4.98 3.55
C GLN A 43 2.14 -3.97 2.42
N PHE A 44 3.04 -4.14 1.47
CA PHE A 44 3.03 -3.39 0.23
C PHE A 44 2.63 -4.33 -0.90
N PHE A 45 1.81 -3.83 -1.82
CA PHE A 45 1.45 -4.55 -3.04
C PHE A 45 1.90 -3.76 -4.24
N LEU A 46 2.43 -4.46 -5.24
CA LEU A 46 2.84 -3.87 -6.52
C LEU A 46 1.94 -4.36 -7.63
N LYS A 47 1.47 -3.43 -8.45
CA LYS A 47 0.71 -3.75 -9.67
C LYS A 47 1.62 -3.62 -10.88
N TYR A 48 1.66 -4.66 -11.69
CA TYR A 48 2.41 -4.70 -12.95
C TYR A 48 1.45 -4.79 -14.12
N GLU A 49 1.81 -4.15 -15.22
CA GLU A 49 1.17 -4.34 -16.52
C GLU A 49 2.27 -4.55 -17.54
N ASN A 50 2.24 -5.69 -18.26
CA ASN A 50 3.28 -6.08 -19.24
C ASN A 50 4.69 -5.99 -18.61
N ASP A 51 4.84 -6.52 -17.39
CA ASP A 51 6.09 -6.54 -16.62
C ASP A 51 6.61 -5.15 -16.20
N ILE A 52 5.79 -4.12 -16.37
CA ILE A 52 6.13 -2.75 -15.94
C ILE A 52 5.40 -2.47 -14.63
N PRO A 53 6.11 -2.04 -13.57
CA PRO A 53 5.44 -1.65 -12.32
C PRO A 53 4.75 -0.31 -12.53
N ILE A 54 3.42 -0.28 -12.36
CA ILE A 54 2.62 0.91 -12.64
C ILE A 54 1.85 1.44 -11.44
N GLY A 55 1.88 0.74 -10.33
CA GLY A 55 1.18 1.20 -9.14
C GLY A 55 1.55 0.40 -7.91
N PHE A 56 1.19 0.94 -6.75
CA PHE A 56 1.41 0.25 -5.48
C PHE A 56 0.32 0.62 -4.48
N ALA A 57 0.21 -0.18 -3.43
CA ALA A 57 -0.58 0.15 -2.25
C ALA A 57 0.21 -0.21 -1.01
N GLN A 58 0.04 0.59 0.04
CA GLN A 58 0.63 0.34 1.35
C GLN A 58 -0.51 0.25 2.36
N CYS A 59 -0.55 -0.85 3.11
CA CYS A 59 -1.54 -1.02 4.17
C CYS A 59 -0.85 -1.53 5.44
N GLN A 60 -1.50 -1.33 6.57
CA GLN A 60 -0.95 -1.77 7.85
C GLN A 60 -2.05 -2.16 8.81
N LEU A 61 -1.66 -2.84 9.87
CA LEU A 61 -2.54 -3.14 11.00
C LEU A 61 -2.38 -2.04 12.02
N ARG A 62 -3.50 -1.46 12.46
CA ARG A 62 -3.51 -0.47 13.55
C ARG A 62 -4.22 -1.07 14.75
N TYR A 63 -3.58 -1.00 15.88
CA TYR A 63 -4.10 -1.53 17.14
C TYR A 63 -4.70 -0.44 18.02
N ASP A 64 -4.33 0.81 17.78
CA ASP A 64 -4.89 1.97 18.45
C ASP A 64 -6.24 2.34 17.84
N TYR A 65 -6.99 3.19 18.53
CA TYR A 65 -8.29 3.63 18.02
C TYR A 65 -8.16 4.31 16.66
N VAL A 66 -9.02 3.92 15.74
CA VAL A 66 -9.17 4.54 14.43
C VAL A 66 -10.59 5.11 14.37
N GLU A 67 -10.71 6.40 14.03
CA GLU A 67 -11.99 7.07 13.96
C GLU A 67 -12.97 6.31 13.06
N GLY A 68 -14.17 6.12 13.55
CA GLY A 68 -15.23 5.41 12.81
C GLY A 68 -15.19 3.90 12.95
N THR A 69 -14.24 3.34 13.74
CA THR A 69 -14.13 1.91 13.95
C THR A 69 -14.35 1.54 15.42
N SER A 70 -14.70 0.26 15.65
CA SER A 70 -14.96 -0.24 16.99
C SER A 70 -14.19 -1.51 17.33
N THR A 71 -13.40 -2.04 16.41
CA THR A 71 -12.63 -3.27 16.61
C THR A 71 -11.12 -3.01 16.54
N SER A 72 -10.33 -4.00 16.96
CA SER A 72 -8.87 -3.94 16.88
C SER A 72 -8.33 -5.35 16.66
N PRO A 73 -7.33 -5.55 15.79
CA PRO A 73 -6.73 -4.51 14.95
C PRO A 73 -7.66 -4.08 13.81
N VAL A 74 -7.39 -2.90 13.28
CA VAL A 74 -8.07 -2.37 12.09
C VAL A 74 -7.06 -2.38 10.95
N GLY A 75 -7.48 -2.84 9.76
CA GLY A 75 -6.68 -2.67 8.56
C GLY A 75 -6.75 -1.22 8.11
N TYR A 76 -5.64 -0.66 7.71
CA TYR A 76 -5.57 0.75 7.32
C TYR A 76 -4.78 0.93 6.03
N LEU A 77 -5.38 1.63 5.08
CA LEU A 77 -4.72 1.98 3.81
C LEU A 77 -3.91 3.25 4.03
N GLU A 78 -2.59 3.14 3.98
CA GLU A 78 -1.68 4.27 4.16
C GLU A 78 -1.44 5.04 2.88
N GLY A 79 -1.44 4.36 1.74
CA GLY A 79 -1.26 4.99 0.45
C GLY A 79 -1.63 4.06 -0.67
N ILE A 80 -2.07 4.65 -1.78
CA ILE A 80 -2.38 3.92 -3.00
C ILE A 80 -2.09 4.83 -4.19
N PHE A 81 -1.42 4.29 -5.20
CA PHE A 81 -0.98 5.08 -6.33
C PHE A 81 -1.00 4.24 -7.61
N VAL A 82 -1.49 4.83 -8.68
CA VAL A 82 -1.41 4.27 -10.04
C VAL A 82 -0.88 5.37 -10.93
N GLN A 83 0.12 5.06 -11.76
CA GLN A 83 0.69 6.03 -12.69
C GLN A 83 -0.37 6.58 -13.64
N GLU A 84 -0.25 7.86 -13.98
CA GLU A 84 -1.25 8.60 -14.73
C GLU A 84 -1.73 7.90 -16.00
N GLY A 85 -0.83 7.37 -16.79
CA GLY A 85 -1.19 6.69 -18.06
C GLY A 85 -1.96 5.38 -17.88
N TYR A 86 -2.11 4.90 -16.65
CA TYR A 86 -2.75 3.61 -16.35
C TYR A 86 -3.99 3.75 -15.47
N ARG A 87 -4.44 4.99 -15.24
CA ARG A 87 -5.62 5.27 -14.41
C ARG A 87 -6.92 5.02 -15.17
N ASN A 88 -8.03 4.98 -14.41
CA ASN A 88 -9.38 4.75 -14.95
C ASN A 88 -9.57 3.36 -15.55
N LYS A 89 -8.79 2.38 -15.10
CA LYS A 89 -8.88 0.98 -15.51
C LYS A 89 -9.27 0.06 -14.36
N GLY A 90 -9.56 0.63 -13.18
CA GLY A 90 -9.92 -0.15 -11.99
C GLY A 90 -8.74 -0.72 -11.22
N TYR A 91 -7.52 -0.32 -11.52
CA TYR A 91 -6.31 -0.87 -10.87
C TYR A 91 -6.20 -0.48 -9.40
N ALA A 92 -6.61 0.73 -9.04
CA ALA A 92 -6.62 1.15 -7.63
C ALA A 92 -7.58 0.29 -6.82
N LYS A 93 -8.74 -0.04 -7.37
CA LYS A 93 -9.71 -0.92 -6.70
C LYS A 93 -9.16 -2.33 -6.54
N GLU A 94 -8.43 -2.84 -7.53
CA GLU A 94 -7.77 -4.14 -7.44
C GLU A 94 -6.74 -4.16 -6.32
N LEU A 95 -5.93 -3.09 -6.22
CA LEU A 95 -4.94 -2.95 -5.15
C LEU A 95 -5.61 -2.86 -3.79
N LEU A 96 -6.68 -2.07 -3.67
CA LEU A 96 -7.44 -1.95 -2.43
C LEU A 96 -8.00 -3.31 -2.00
N ALA A 97 -8.56 -4.07 -2.94
CA ALA A 97 -9.10 -5.39 -2.64
C ALA A 97 -8.03 -6.33 -2.08
N LYS A 98 -6.79 -6.24 -2.58
CA LYS A 98 -5.68 -7.03 -2.03
C LYS A 98 -5.34 -6.61 -0.61
N CYS A 99 -5.37 -5.32 -0.32
CA CYS A 99 -5.14 -4.81 1.03
C CYS A 99 -6.22 -5.27 1.99
N GLU A 100 -7.48 -5.20 1.57
CA GLU A 100 -8.60 -5.65 2.39
C GLU A 100 -8.53 -7.15 2.68
N ALA A 101 -8.19 -7.96 1.67
CA ALA A 101 -8.03 -9.39 1.84
C ALA A 101 -6.90 -9.72 2.81
N TRP A 102 -5.78 -9.01 2.70
CA TRP A 102 -4.65 -9.18 3.60
C TRP A 102 -5.04 -8.83 5.05
N ALA A 103 -5.76 -7.73 5.24
CA ALA A 103 -6.22 -7.32 6.58
C ALA A 103 -7.14 -8.39 7.18
N LYS A 104 -8.06 -8.92 6.38
CA LYS A 104 -8.97 -9.98 6.83
C LYS A 104 -8.20 -11.24 7.23
N GLU A 105 -7.19 -11.64 6.46
CA GLU A 105 -6.32 -12.77 6.79
C GLU A 105 -5.60 -12.57 8.12
N ASN A 106 -5.37 -11.31 8.51
CA ASN A 106 -4.70 -10.95 9.76
C ASN A 106 -5.68 -10.63 10.89
N GLY A 107 -6.94 -11.03 10.76
CA GLY A 107 -7.92 -10.94 11.82
C GLY A 107 -8.69 -9.64 11.92
N CYS A 108 -8.57 -8.76 10.94
CA CYS A 108 -9.29 -7.50 10.94
C CYS A 108 -10.75 -7.68 10.52
N HIS A 109 -11.65 -7.02 11.23
CA HIS A 109 -13.07 -6.95 10.88
C HIS A 109 -13.43 -5.64 10.21
N GLU A 110 -12.53 -4.66 10.29
CA GLU A 110 -12.76 -3.32 9.72
C GLU A 110 -11.52 -2.89 8.94
N PHE A 111 -11.76 -2.05 7.94
CA PHE A 111 -10.71 -1.47 7.11
C PHE A 111 -11.02 0.01 6.88
N ALA A 112 -10.05 0.88 7.12
CA ALA A 112 -10.24 2.32 7.05
C ALA A 112 -9.17 2.98 6.19
N SER A 113 -9.43 4.21 5.75
CA SER A 113 -8.48 4.98 4.95
C SER A 113 -8.85 6.46 4.94
N ASP A 114 -7.81 7.29 4.82
CA ASP A 114 -7.95 8.71 4.51
C ASP A 114 -7.73 8.97 3.02
N CYS A 115 -7.36 7.94 2.25
CA CYS A 115 -7.02 8.09 0.85
C CYS A 115 -8.27 8.16 -0.03
N GLU A 116 -8.23 9.02 -1.03
CA GLU A 116 -9.23 9.02 -2.09
C GLU A 116 -8.82 8.00 -3.15
N ILE A 117 -9.77 7.23 -3.64
CA ILE A 117 -9.53 6.19 -4.64
C ILE A 117 -10.35 6.51 -5.88
N ASP A 118 -9.66 6.80 -6.98
CA ASP A 118 -10.29 7.11 -8.25
C ASP A 118 -10.68 5.87 -9.05
#